data_cc21169b4fe6771544448d5cfb2d33c9
#
_entry.id   cc21169b4fe6771544448d5cfb2d33c9
#
_cell.length_a   1.000
_cell.length_b   1.000
_cell.length_c   1.000
_cell.angle_alpha   90.00
_cell.angle_beta   90.00
_cell.angle_gamma   90.00
#
_symmetry.space_group_name_H-M   'P 1'
#
loop_
_entity.id
_entity.type
_entity.pdbx_description
1 polymer ?
#
loop_
_entity_poly.entity_id
_entity_poly.type
_entity_poly.pdbx_seq_one_letter_code
_entity_poly.pdbx_strand_id
1 'polypeptide(L)'
;MTQTVRAVKRTTSLGLNTAVHRSKALSRAGLLERMFTLAFSGLVYPQIWEDPVVDMEALALQPGDHLVAIASGSCNILSYLTADPARISAVDLNGAHIALGHLKLAALQEIGDHQSFRRFFGEAQSKANVEIYDRSIAPRLDAVSRAYWEGRSLIGRRRIDAFARNFYRYGLLGRFIGTGHFLGRRLGCDPRIMLQARDMQEQRALFERHIAPVFEKRLVRWLVRQPASLYGLGIPPAQYEALAADGDAGILSVLRSRLERLACDFDLKSNYFAWQAFGRGYGPGPDASVPPYLEPRHFETVRARAGRVGYHQGSITAYLAKQPAASGNGYVLLDAQDWMNDAELAALWTQITRTAAPGARVIFRTAADERLLPGRLPDQILSQWQYHEARSRELGARDRSSIYGAFHLYTRAGAAA
;
A
#
# COMPACT_ATOMS: atom_id res chain seq x y z
N MET A 1 4.45 -4.12 -28.46
CA MET A 1 4.40 -4.75 -27.11
C MET A 1 5.28 -5.99 -27.18
N THR A 2 6.45 -5.98 -26.54
CA THR A 2 7.40 -7.10 -26.56
C THR A 2 6.80 -8.34 -25.89
N GLN A 3 7.20 -9.54 -26.32
CA GLN A 3 6.74 -10.82 -25.75
C GLN A 3 6.89 -10.87 -24.22
N THR A 4 7.92 -10.26 -23.69
CA THR A 4 8.23 -10.18 -22.25
C THR A 4 7.16 -9.38 -21.47
N VAL A 5 6.70 -8.24 -21.99
CA VAL A 5 5.61 -7.45 -21.35
C VAL A 5 4.27 -8.18 -21.39
N ARG A 6 4.03 -8.97 -22.47
CA ARG A 6 2.85 -9.85 -22.56
C ARG A 6 2.91 -10.98 -21.53
N ALA A 7 4.09 -11.57 -21.31
CA ALA A 7 4.29 -12.62 -20.31
C ALA A 7 4.01 -12.12 -18.88
N VAL A 8 4.56 -10.96 -18.49
CA VAL A 8 4.33 -10.35 -17.16
C VAL A 8 2.86 -10.04 -16.94
N LYS A 9 2.19 -9.42 -17.90
CA LYS A 9 0.73 -9.17 -17.81
C LYS A 9 -0.07 -10.46 -17.68
N ARG A 10 0.34 -11.51 -18.38
CA ARG A 10 -0.34 -12.81 -18.34
C ARG A 10 -0.17 -13.49 -16.97
N THR A 11 1.01 -13.43 -16.37
CA THR A 11 1.28 -14.00 -15.04
C THR A 11 0.55 -13.21 -13.96
N THR A 12 0.59 -11.87 -14.00
CA THR A 12 -0.18 -11.01 -13.09
C THR A 12 -1.68 -11.26 -13.22
N SER A 13 -2.20 -11.34 -14.46
CA SER A 13 -3.61 -11.60 -14.72
C SER A 13 -4.06 -12.98 -14.24
N LEU A 14 -3.25 -14.03 -14.43
CA LEU A 14 -3.55 -15.37 -13.92
C LEU A 14 -3.59 -15.42 -12.39
N GLY A 15 -2.63 -14.81 -11.71
CA GLY A 15 -2.61 -14.76 -10.25
C GLY A 15 -3.79 -13.98 -9.66
N LEU A 16 -4.11 -12.83 -10.23
CA LEU A 16 -5.28 -12.02 -9.83
C LEU A 16 -6.61 -12.71 -10.18
N ASN A 17 -6.72 -13.38 -11.33
CA ASN A 17 -7.91 -14.13 -11.69
C ASN A 17 -8.22 -15.23 -10.66
N THR A 18 -7.20 -15.94 -10.20
CA THR A 18 -7.38 -17.00 -9.20
C THR A 18 -7.80 -16.42 -7.84
N ALA A 19 -7.29 -15.23 -7.48
CA ALA A 19 -7.58 -14.59 -6.20
C ALA A 19 -8.97 -13.90 -6.16
N VAL A 20 -9.47 -13.41 -7.29
CA VAL A 20 -10.66 -12.52 -7.33
C VAL A 20 -11.89 -13.17 -7.96
N HIS A 21 -11.72 -14.03 -8.97
CA HIS A 21 -12.85 -14.56 -9.73
C HIS A 21 -13.57 -15.70 -9.00
N ARG A 22 -14.66 -15.39 -8.32
CA ARG A 22 -15.51 -16.32 -7.57
C ARG A 22 -16.88 -16.56 -8.24
N SER A 23 -17.29 -15.67 -9.15
CA SER A 23 -18.63 -15.64 -9.72
C SER A 23 -18.64 -16.08 -11.18
N LYS A 24 -19.83 -16.54 -11.68
CA LYS A 24 -20.01 -16.88 -13.10
C LYS A 24 -19.68 -15.68 -13.99
N ALA A 25 -18.94 -15.93 -15.07
CA ALA A 25 -18.34 -14.91 -15.94
C ALA A 25 -19.29 -13.82 -16.46
N LEU A 26 -20.55 -14.15 -16.69
CA LEU A 26 -21.59 -13.26 -17.22
C LEU A 26 -22.54 -12.74 -16.15
N SER A 27 -22.35 -13.07 -14.88
CA SER A 27 -23.10 -12.48 -13.78
C SER A 27 -22.61 -11.04 -13.52
N ARG A 28 -23.49 -10.19 -12.92
CA ARG A 28 -23.11 -8.82 -12.52
C ARG A 28 -21.89 -8.83 -11.61
N ALA A 29 -21.81 -9.77 -10.66
CA ALA A 29 -20.68 -9.96 -9.78
C ALA A 29 -19.41 -10.37 -10.56
N GLY A 30 -19.50 -11.34 -11.46
CA GLY A 30 -18.36 -11.76 -12.29
C GLY A 30 -17.85 -10.67 -13.25
N LEU A 31 -18.73 -9.78 -13.74
CA LEU A 31 -18.32 -8.63 -14.53
C LEU A 31 -17.55 -7.61 -13.66
N LEU A 32 -18.02 -7.35 -12.45
CA LEU A 32 -17.36 -6.45 -11.48
C LEU A 32 -15.99 -7.00 -11.07
N GLU A 33 -15.88 -8.32 -10.79
CA GLU A 33 -14.61 -8.99 -10.49
C GLU A 33 -13.58 -8.87 -11.64
N ARG A 34 -14.04 -8.98 -12.89
CA ARG A 34 -13.18 -8.82 -14.08
C ARG A 34 -12.74 -7.38 -14.30
N MET A 35 -13.64 -6.42 -14.13
CA MET A 35 -13.30 -5.00 -14.17
C MET A 35 -12.28 -4.66 -13.09
N PHE A 36 -12.44 -5.21 -11.90
CA PHE A 36 -11.49 -5.09 -10.80
C PHE A 36 -10.12 -5.66 -11.19
N THR A 37 -10.05 -6.93 -11.64
CA THR A 37 -8.79 -7.56 -12.07
C THR A 37 -8.10 -6.76 -13.17
N LEU A 38 -8.85 -6.22 -14.13
CA LEU A 38 -8.30 -5.37 -15.19
C LEU A 38 -7.72 -4.07 -14.61
N ALA A 39 -8.41 -3.44 -13.67
CA ALA A 39 -7.92 -2.23 -13.00
C ALA A 39 -6.63 -2.51 -12.20
N PHE A 40 -6.54 -3.68 -11.57
CA PHE A 40 -5.40 -4.11 -10.76
C PHE A 40 -4.25 -4.73 -11.58
N SER A 41 -4.39 -4.93 -12.89
CA SER A 41 -3.30 -5.45 -13.75
C SER A 41 -2.19 -4.44 -14.06
N GLY A 42 -2.41 -3.16 -13.77
CA GLY A 42 -1.43 -2.07 -13.89
C GLY A 42 -0.84 -1.64 -12.56
N LEU A 43 -0.21 -0.48 -12.52
CA LEU A 43 0.21 0.14 -11.26
C LEU A 43 -1.04 0.55 -10.48
N VAL A 44 -1.22 -0.01 -9.29
CA VAL A 44 -2.33 0.31 -8.39
C VAL A 44 -1.90 1.40 -7.43
N TYR A 45 -0.88 1.11 -6.65
CA TYR A 45 -0.38 1.97 -5.58
C TYR A 45 1.01 2.53 -5.92
N PRO A 46 1.16 3.84 -6.18
CA PRO A 46 2.48 4.48 -6.30
C PRO A 46 3.22 4.56 -4.97
N GLN A 47 2.49 4.46 -3.86
CA GLN A 47 3.01 4.31 -2.49
C GLN A 47 2.07 3.42 -1.66
N ILE A 48 2.59 2.86 -0.57
CA ILE A 48 1.83 2.13 0.44
C ILE A 48 1.11 3.14 1.34
N TRP A 49 -0.14 2.84 1.69
CA TRP A 49 -0.96 3.67 2.58
C TRP A 49 -1.06 3.01 3.97
N GLU A 50 0.09 2.67 4.51
CA GLU A 50 0.28 2.15 5.86
C GLU A 50 1.48 2.83 6.47
N ASP A 51 1.41 3.19 7.75
CA ASP A 51 2.47 3.95 8.42
C ASP A 51 3.66 3.05 8.74
N PRO A 52 4.82 3.18 8.05
CA PRO A 52 5.97 2.32 8.29
C PRO A 52 6.59 2.53 9.68
N VAL A 53 6.34 3.66 10.35
CA VAL A 53 6.82 3.92 11.70
C VAL A 53 6.08 3.02 12.69
N VAL A 54 4.75 2.91 12.52
CA VAL A 54 3.91 2.00 13.30
C VAL A 54 4.28 0.55 13.02
N ASP A 55 4.53 0.21 11.75
CA ASP A 55 4.94 -1.15 11.36
C ASP A 55 6.26 -1.56 12.02
N MET A 56 7.28 -0.70 11.96
CA MET A 56 8.59 -1.00 12.54
C MET A 56 8.52 -1.13 14.06
N GLU A 57 7.70 -0.34 14.73
CA GLU A 57 7.47 -0.45 16.16
C GLU A 57 6.77 -1.78 16.53
N ALA A 58 5.75 -2.16 15.75
CA ALA A 58 5.04 -3.41 15.94
C ALA A 58 5.93 -4.64 15.70
N LEU A 59 6.73 -4.59 14.65
CA LEU A 59 7.62 -5.68 14.25
C LEU A 59 8.81 -5.82 15.20
N ALA A 60 9.28 -4.72 15.79
CA ALA A 60 10.46 -4.66 16.67
C ALA A 60 11.66 -5.43 16.09
N LEU A 61 11.93 -5.21 14.79
CA LEU A 61 12.99 -5.92 14.05
C LEU A 61 14.36 -5.74 14.69
N GLN A 62 15.14 -6.81 14.68
CA GLN A 62 16.52 -6.86 15.18
C GLN A 62 17.50 -7.03 14.02
N PRO A 63 18.77 -6.61 14.20
CA PRO A 63 19.85 -6.92 13.27
C PRO A 63 19.98 -8.44 13.09
N GLY A 64 19.79 -9.03 12.01
CA GLY A 64 19.76 -10.49 11.82
C GLY A 64 18.40 -11.03 11.40
N ASP A 65 17.33 -10.25 11.58
CA ASP A 65 15.99 -10.67 11.23
C ASP A 65 15.76 -10.75 9.72
N HIS A 66 14.94 -11.73 9.33
CA HIS A 66 14.39 -11.84 8.00
C HIS A 66 12.92 -11.40 8.01
N LEU A 67 12.64 -10.33 7.29
CA LEU A 67 11.30 -9.79 7.07
C LEU A 67 10.74 -10.30 5.74
N VAL A 68 9.52 -10.84 5.76
CA VAL A 68 8.74 -11.16 4.55
C VAL A 68 7.56 -10.19 4.47
N ALA A 69 7.45 -9.46 3.36
CA ALA A 69 6.45 -8.42 3.23
C ALA A 69 5.83 -8.39 1.83
N ILE A 70 4.56 -7.97 1.73
CA ILE A 70 3.93 -7.66 0.46
C ILE A 70 4.54 -6.36 -0.08
N ALA A 71 5.01 -6.38 -1.34
CA ALA A 71 5.80 -5.30 -1.92
C ALA A 71 5.01 -4.01 -2.18
N SER A 72 3.79 -4.12 -2.76
CA SER A 72 2.94 -2.97 -3.10
C SER A 72 3.74 -1.80 -3.69
N GLY A 73 3.55 -0.56 -3.22
CA GLY A 73 4.30 0.63 -3.64
C GLY A 73 5.77 0.67 -3.22
N SER A 74 6.25 -0.31 -2.46
CA SER A 74 7.65 -0.50 -2.00
C SER A 74 8.27 0.65 -1.17
N CYS A 75 7.51 1.67 -0.80
CA CYS A 75 8.03 2.74 0.07
C CYS A 75 8.31 2.22 1.49
N ASN A 76 7.44 1.37 2.04
CA ASN A 76 7.63 0.78 3.36
C ASN A 76 8.75 -0.26 3.34
N ILE A 77 8.90 -1.03 2.26
CA ILE A 77 10.02 -1.97 2.10
C ILE A 77 11.36 -1.26 2.28
N LEU A 78 11.54 -0.09 1.66
CA LEU A 78 12.75 0.72 1.82
C LEU A 78 12.84 1.37 3.21
N SER A 79 11.72 1.78 3.79
CA SER A 79 11.67 2.35 5.13
C SER A 79 12.09 1.33 6.19
N TYR A 80 11.72 0.06 6.04
CA TYR A 80 12.11 -1.02 6.98
C TYR A 80 13.62 -1.24 7.04
N LEU A 81 14.38 -0.85 6.01
CA LEU A 81 15.86 -0.91 6.04
C LEU A 81 16.46 -0.03 7.15
N THR A 82 15.72 0.98 7.62
CA THR A 82 16.18 1.82 8.75
C THR A 82 16.21 1.05 10.07
N ALA A 83 15.38 0.00 10.22
CA ALA A 83 15.34 -0.89 11.39
C ALA A 83 16.39 -2.01 11.37
N ASP A 84 17.30 -2.01 10.38
CA ASP A 84 18.45 -2.91 10.28
C ASP A 84 18.18 -4.41 10.10
N PRO A 85 17.12 -4.85 9.40
CA PRO A 85 16.95 -6.29 9.14
C PRO A 85 18.11 -6.83 8.29
N ALA A 86 18.48 -8.10 8.50
CA ALA A 86 19.50 -8.75 7.68
C ALA A 86 19.00 -9.00 6.24
N ARG A 87 17.70 -9.24 6.08
CA ARG A 87 17.08 -9.54 4.79
C ARG A 87 15.62 -9.10 4.75
N ILE A 88 15.18 -8.60 3.60
CA ILE A 88 13.77 -8.34 3.30
C ILE A 88 13.40 -9.10 2.02
N SER A 89 12.38 -9.96 2.10
CA SER A 89 11.78 -10.60 0.93
C SER A 89 10.44 -9.92 0.62
N ALA A 90 10.43 -9.11 -0.43
CA ALA A 90 9.26 -8.37 -0.87
C ALA A 90 8.54 -9.17 -1.98
N VAL A 91 7.30 -9.58 -1.72
CA VAL A 91 6.53 -10.47 -2.59
C VAL A 91 5.29 -9.75 -3.09
N ASP A 92 4.98 -9.85 -4.39
CA ASP A 92 3.73 -9.30 -4.95
C ASP A 92 3.26 -10.09 -6.17
N LEU A 93 1.96 -10.27 -6.29
CA LEU A 93 1.32 -10.82 -7.49
C LEU A 93 1.44 -9.87 -8.68
N ASN A 94 1.47 -8.57 -8.42
CA ASN A 94 1.46 -7.52 -9.43
C ASN A 94 2.87 -7.18 -9.92
N GLY A 95 3.20 -7.58 -11.13
CA GLY A 95 4.50 -7.29 -11.76
C GLY A 95 4.82 -5.79 -11.91
N ALA A 96 3.81 -4.90 -11.90
CA ALA A 96 4.05 -3.46 -11.92
C ALA A 96 4.62 -2.95 -10.57
N HIS A 97 4.17 -3.53 -9.45
CA HIS A 97 4.73 -3.25 -8.13
C HIS A 97 6.16 -3.78 -8.00
N ILE A 98 6.41 -4.99 -8.50
CA ILE A 98 7.77 -5.55 -8.56
C ILE A 98 8.70 -4.64 -9.38
N ALA A 99 8.24 -4.19 -10.57
CA ALA A 99 9.02 -3.26 -11.39
C ALA A 99 9.25 -1.90 -10.71
N LEU A 100 8.30 -1.42 -9.88
CA LEU A 100 8.50 -0.21 -9.06
C LEU A 100 9.55 -0.44 -7.97
N GLY A 101 9.52 -1.60 -7.32
CA GLY A 101 10.52 -1.98 -6.33
C GLY A 101 11.93 -2.02 -6.92
N HIS A 102 12.11 -2.71 -8.05
CA HIS A 102 13.39 -2.76 -8.77
C HIS A 102 13.86 -1.35 -9.19
N LEU A 103 12.94 -0.49 -9.67
CA LEU A 103 13.28 0.91 -9.99
C LEU A 103 13.82 1.66 -8.76
N LYS A 104 13.18 1.50 -7.61
CA LYS A 104 13.62 2.16 -6.36
C LYS A 104 14.98 1.66 -5.89
N LEU A 105 15.25 0.34 -5.95
CA LEU A 105 16.55 -0.22 -5.60
C LEU A 105 17.66 0.25 -6.55
N ALA A 106 17.42 0.19 -7.85
CA ALA A 106 18.39 0.66 -8.83
C ALA A 106 18.68 2.16 -8.67
N ALA A 107 17.64 2.96 -8.41
CA ALA A 107 17.81 4.38 -8.15
C ALA A 107 18.63 4.67 -6.86
N LEU A 108 18.43 3.91 -5.77
CA LEU A 108 19.25 4.04 -4.56
C LEU A 108 20.74 3.76 -4.82
N GLN A 109 21.05 2.84 -5.72
CA GLN A 109 22.42 2.50 -6.07
C GLN A 109 23.07 3.52 -7.01
N GLU A 110 22.30 4.04 -7.97
CA GLU A 110 22.83 4.86 -9.08
C GLU A 110 22.69 6.37 -8.84
N ILE A 111 21.78 6.83 -7.97
CA ILE A 111 21.66 8.23 -7.61
C ILE A 111 22.58 8.51 -6.42
N GLY A 112 23.64 9.30 -6.67
CA GLY A 112 24.72 9.51 -5.73
C GLY A 112 24.39 10.42 -4.54
N ASP A 113 23.27 11.17 -4.58
CA ASP A 113 22.92 12.16 -3.56
C ASP A 113 21.44 12.14 -3.19
N HIS A 114 21.17 12.52 -1.93
CA HIS A 114 19.83 12.58 -1.38
C HIS A 114 18.90 13.56 -2.14
N GLN A 115 19.41 14.73 -2.56
CA GLN A 115 18.60 15.75 -3.21
C GLN A 115 18.03 15.24 -4.53
N SER A 116 18.84 14.58 -5.35
CA SER A 116 18.41 13.96 -6.61
C SER A 116 17.45 12.79 -6.36
N PHE A 117 17.70 11.97 -5.33
CA PHE A 117 16.80 10.88 -4.94
C PHE A 117 15.45 11.41 -4.46
N ARG A 118 15.45 12.45 -3.62
CA ARG A 118 14.23 13.13 -3.15
C ARG A 118 13.48 13.78 -4.32
N ARG A 119 14.16 14.44 -5.25
CA ARG A 119 13.54 14.97 -6.46
C ARG A 119 12.87 13.87 -7.28
N PHE A 120 13.50 12.67 -7.37
CA PHE A 120 12.95 11.54 -8.13
C PHE A 120 11.70 10.94 -7.47
N PHE A 121 11.74 10.61 -6.17
CA PHE A 121 10.67 9.89 -5.47
C PHE A 121 9.86 10.75 -4.49
N GLY A 122 10.38 11.87 -4.01
CA GLY A 122 9.67 12.80 -3.16
C GLY A 122 8.81 13.76 -3.98
N GLU A 123 9.42 14.58 -4.82
CA GLU A 123 8.72 15.51 -5.70
C GLU A 123 8.07 14.79 -6.88
N ALA A 124 8.79 13.83 -7.46
CA ALA A 124 8.35 12.97 -8.56
C ALA A 124 7.77 13.74 -9.76
N GLN A 125 8.28 14.96 -10.02
CA GLN A 125 7.76 15.90 -11.01
C GLN A 125 8.87 16.71 -11.67
N SER A 126 9.82 16.03 -12.34
CA SER A 126 10.91 16.71 -13.05
C SER A 126 11.31 15.93 -14.29
N LYS A 127 11.58 16.64 -15.41
CA LYS A 127 12.14 16.04 -16.62
C LYS A 127 13.52 15.41 -16.34
N ALA A 128 14.31 16.01 -15.44
CA ALA A 128 15.60 15.48 -15.02
C ALA A 128 15.51 14.06 -14.42
N ASN A 129 14.34 13.66 -13.86
CA ASN A 129 14.12 12.29 -13.38
C ASN A 129 14.17 11.27 -14.55
N VAL A 130 13.58 11.64 -15.69
CA VAL A 130 13.59 10.77 -16.88
C VAL A 130 14.99 10.70 -17.49
N GLU A 131 15.74 11.80 -17.49
CA GLU A 131 17.13 11.83 -17.96
C GLU A 131 18.04 10.96 -17.09
N ILE A 132 17.89 11.04 -15.75
CA ILE A 132 18.61 10.17 -14.81
C ILE A 132 18.21 8.69 -15.03
N TYR A 133 16.93 8.42 -15.22
CA TYR A 133 16.46 7.07 -15.53
C TYR A 133 17.16 6.53 -16.80
N ASP A 134 17.10 7.27 -17.90
CA ASP A 134 17.66 6.81 -19.19
C ASP A 134 19.18 6.60 -19.12
N ARG A 135 19.90 7.50 -18.43
CA ARG A 135 21.37 7.45 -18.34
C ARG A 135 21.89 6.41 -17.36
N SER A 136 21.28 6.31 -16.17
CA SER A 136 21.90 5.61 -15.05
C SER A 136 21.07 4.44 -14.54
N ILE A 137 19.73 4.57 -14.43
CA ILE A 137 18.89 3.57 -13.77
C ILE A 137 18.48 2.45 -14.73
N ALA A 138 18.03 2.79 -15.94
CA ALA A 138 17.55 1.81 -16.92
C ALA A 138 18.55 0.70 -17.25
N PRO A 139 19.89 0.98 -17.39
CA PRO A 139 20.88 -0.06 -17.61
C PRO A 139 21.03 -1.08 -16.49
N ARG A 140 20.61 -0.73 -15.26
CA ARG A 140 20.70 -1.58 -14.05
C ARG A 140 19.46 -2.41 -13.81
N LEU A 141 18.36 -2.09 -14.48
CA LEU A 141 17.12 -2.84 -14.34
C LEU A 141 17.20 -4.19 -15.07
N ASP A 142 16.57 -5.21 -14.49
CA ASP A 142 16.30 -6.44 -15.20
C ASP A 142 15.44 -6.18 -16.46
N ALA A 143 15.50 -7.09 -17.43
CA ALA A 143 14.83 -6.92 -18.71
C ALA A 143 13.31 -6.71 -18.59
N VAL A 144 12.68 -7.33 -17.58
CA VAL A 144 11.22 -7.27 -17.36
C VAL A 144 10.82 -5.91 -16.79
N SER A 145 11.50 -5.47 -15.75
CA SER A 145 11.29 -4.16 -15.12
C SER A 145 11.59 -3.02 -16.08
N ARG A 146 12.68 -3.12 -16.84
CA ARG A 146 13.02 -2.16 -17.88
C ARG A 146 11.95 -2.07 -18.96
N ALA A 147 11.51 -3.21 -19.50
CA ALA A 147 10.45 -3.26 -20.51
C ALA A 147 9.11 -2.71 -19.96
N TYR A 148 8.82 -2.88 -18.66
CA TYR A 148 7.66 -2.26 -18.02
C TYR A 148 7.76 -0.73 -18.08
N TRP A 149 8.86 -0.12 -17.63
CA TRP A 149 9.00 1.35 -17.55
C TRP A 149 9.13 2.01 -18.92
N GLU A 150 9.80 1.38 -19.89
CA GLU A 150 9.91 1.84 -21.27
C GLU A 150 8.62 1.62 -22.08
N GLY A 151 7.73 0.74 -21.59
CA GLY A 151 6.47 0.45 -22.23
C GLY A 151 5.57 1.68 -22.32
N ARG A 152 4.86 1.83 -23.45
CA ARG A 152 4.05 3.01 -23.75
C ARG A 152 2.60 2.83 -23.29
N SER A 153 2.02 3.93 -22.82
CA SER A 153 0.57 4.07 -22.57
C SER A 153 -0.21 4.17 -23.88
N LEU A 154 -1.54 4.13 -23.81
CA LEU A 154 -2.42 4.30 -24.98
C LEU A 154 -2.19 5.63 -25.72
N ILE A 155 -1.70 6.66 -25.03
CA ILE A 155 -1.37 7.97 -25.58
C ILE A 155 0.10 8.07 -26.04
N GLY A 156 0.78 6.93 -26.22
CA GLY A 156 2.14 6.86 -26.76
C GLY A 156 3.28 7.24 -25.81
N ARG A 157 3.00 7.62 -24.55
CA ARG A 157 4.01 8.04 -23.57
C ARG A 157 4.59 6.83 -22.83
N ARG A 158 5.91 6.85 -22.56
CA ARG A 158 6.54 5.83 -21.72
C ARG A 158 6.00 5.93 -20.29
N ARG A 159 5.96 4.80 -19.55
CA ARG A 159 5.50 4.80 -18.16
C ARG A 159 6.41 5.61 -17.25
N ILE A 160 7.73 5.59 -17.51
CA ILE A 160 8.70 6.39 -16.75
C ILE A 160 8.42 7.89 -16.84
N ASP A 161 7.80 8.39 -17.91
CA ASP A 161 7.45 9.81 -18.06
C ASP A 161 6.46 10.30 -16.99
N ALA A 162 5.88 9.38 -16.19
CA ALA A 162 5.08 9.74 -15.02
C ALA A 162 5.91 10.51 -13.97
N PHE A 163 7.20 10.22 -13.84
CA PHE A 163 8.10 10.91 -12.92
C PHE A 163 8.48 12.35 -13.38
N ALA A 164 8.15 12.71 -14.61
CA ALA A 164 8.23 14.10 -15.07
C ALA A 164 6.95 14.92 -14.80
N ARG A 165 5.87 14.29 -14.31
CA ARG A 165 4.52 14.88 -14.26
C ARG A 165 3.77 14.61 -12.97
N ASN A 166 4.46 14.42 -11.90
CA ASN A 166 3.96 13.98 -10.60
C ASN A 166 3.45 12.52 -10.65
N PHE A 167 4.37 11.61 -10.36
CA PHE A 167 4.13 10.15 -10.35
C PHE A 167 2.94 9.73 -9.48
N TYR A 168 2.67 10.44 -8.38
CA TYR A 168 1.57 10.15 -7.45
C TYR A 168 0.16 10.40 -8.03
N ARG A 169 0.07 11.04 -9.19
CA ARG A 169 -1.17 11.18 -9.96
C ARG A 169 -1.48 9.99 -10.84
N TYR A 170 -0.55 9.06 -10.95
CA TYR A 170 -0.68 7.83 -11.74
C TYR A 170 -1.10 6.65 -10.86
N GLY A 171 -1.30 5.50 -11.48
CA GLY A 171 -1.87 4.35 -10.80
C GLY A 171 -3.38 4.49 -10.57
N LEU A 172 -3.97 3.42 -10.04
CA LEU A 172 -5.42 3.39 -9.78
C LEU A 172 -5.80 4.38 -8.67
N LEU A 173 -5.08 4.32 -7.55
CA LEU A 173 -5.32 5.21 -6.41
C LEU A 173 -5.08 6.69 -6.75
N GLY A 174 -4.02 7.00 -7.50
CA GLY A 174 -3.76 8.39 -7.92
C GLY A 174 -4.87 8.96 -8.79
N ARG A 175 -5.48 8.14 -9.67
CA ARG A 175 -6.65 8.53 -10.47
C ARG A 175 -7.89 8.67 -9.62
N PHE A 176 -8.11 7.76 -8.67
CA PHE A 176 -9.23 7.82 -7.74
C PHE A 176 -9.22 9.13 -6.93
N ILE A 177 -8.10 9.46 -6.28
CA ILE A 177 -7.94 10.73 -5.56
C ILE A 177 -8.18 11.92 -6.50
N GLY A 178 -7.67 11.84 -7.75
CA GLY A 178 -7.90 12.88 -8.76
C GLY A 178 -9.36 13.08 -9.12
N THR A 179 -10.12 12.00 -9.22
CA THR A 179 -11.57 12.04 -9.45
C THR A 179 -12.30 12.69 -8.26
N GLY A 180 -11.91 12.32 -7.02
CA GLY A 180 -12.42 12.94 -5.81
C GLY A 180 -12.17 14.45 -5.78
N HIS A 181 -10.96 14.90 -6.13
CA HIS A 181 -10.63 16.32 -6.24
C HIS A 181 -11.44 17.04 -7.32
N PHE A 182 -11.62 16.41 -8.49
CA PHE A 182 -12.44 16.97 -9.56
C PHE A 182 -13.89 17.15 -9.10
N LEU A 183 -14.46 16.12 -8.50
CA LEU A 183 -15.83 16.14 -7.98
C LEU A 183 -15.98 17.19 -6.86
N GLY A 184 -15.06 17.21 -5.90
CA GLY A 184 -15.05 18.19 -4.81
C GLY A 184 -15.12 19.63 -5.34
N ARG A 185 -14.24 19.99 -6.28
CA ARG A 185 -14.24 21.31 -6.91
C ARG A 185 -15.56 21.63 -7.63
N ARG A 186 -16.18 20.65 -8.29
CA ARG A 186 -17.50 20.83 -8.95
C ARG A 186 -18.63 21.03 -7.92
N LEU A 187 -18.47 20.52 -6.71
CA LEU A 187 -19.39 20.67 -5.60
C LEU A 187 -19.08 21.89 -4.71
N GLY A 188 -18.12 22.74 -5.12
CA GLY A 188 -17.75 23.97 -4.41
C GLY A 188 -16.69 23.81 -3.34
N CYS A 189 -15.98 22.65 -3.31
CA CYS A 189 -14.91 22.39 -2.37
C CYS A 189 -13.62 21.99 -3.10
N ASP A 190 -12.55 22.78 -2.96
CA ASP A 190 -11.22 22.33 -3.35
C ASP A 190 -10.55 21.63 -2.14
N PRO A 191 -10.29 20.32 -2.17
CA PRO A 191 -9.71 19.61 -1.05
C PRO A 191 -8.35 20.19 -0.58
N ARG A 192 -7.63 20.88 -1.45
CA ARG A 192 -6.34 21.52 -1.13
C ARG A 192 -6.46 22.62 -0.06
N ILE A 193 -7.68 23.08 0.25
CA ILE A 193 -7.91 24.03 1.34
C ILE A 193 -7.36 23.52 2.67
N MET A 194 -7.39 22.20 2.88
CA MET A 194 -6.85 21.54 4.10
C MET A 194 -5.37 21.87 4.31
N LEU A 195 -4.58 22.02 3.24
CA LEU A 195 -3.14 22.28 3.30
C LEU A 195 -2.78 23.70 3.73
N GLN A 196 -3.77 24.57 3.93
CA GLN A 196 -3.58 25.94 4.42
C GLN A 196 -3.63 26.03 5.95
N ALA A 197 -4.04 24.94 6.63
CA ALA A 197 -4.11 24.92 8.08
C ALA A 197 -2.72 25.06 8.71
N ARG A 198 -2.64 25.89 9.73
CA ARG A 198 -1.40 26.17 10.50
C ARG A 198 -1.24 25.25 11.71
N ASP A 199 -2.35 24.74 12.20
CA ASP A 199 -2.45 23.86 13.37
C ASP A 199 -3.67 22.92 13.28
N MET A 200 -3.79 22.02 14.24
CA MET A 200 -4.86 21.01 14.28
C MET A 200 -6.25 21.62 14.51
N GLN A 201 -6.34 22.78 15.17
CA GLN A 201 -7.62 23.46 15.35
C GLN A 201 -8.13 24.02 14.01
N GLU A 202 -7.25 24.66 13.26
CA GLU A 202 -7.57 25.08 11.88
C GLU A 202 -7.87 23.90 10.95
N GLN A 203 -7.13 22.79 11.08
CA GLN A 203 -7.45 21.58 10.30
C GLN A 203 -8.90 21.15 10.51
N ARG A 204 -9.34 21.08 11.77
CA ARG A 204 -10.71 20.71 12.10
C ARG A 204 -11.73 21.74 11.61
N ALA A 205 -11.46 23.02 11.79
CA ALA A 205 -12.34 24.09 11.31
C ALA A 205 -12.49 24.09 9.78
N LEU A 206 -11.39 23.87 9.04
CA LEU A 206 -11.42 23.76 7.59
C LEU A 206 -12.15 22.50 7.11
N PHE A 207 -11.93 21.36 7.79
CA PHE A 207 -12.64 20.12 7.49
C PHE A 207 -14.15 20.29 7.63
N GLU A 208 -14.61 20.74 8.79
CA GLU A 208 -16.05 20.93 9.07
C GLU A 208 -16.71 21.95 8.14
N ARG A 209 -16.00 23.02 7.81
CA ARG A 209 -16.53 24.05 6.95
C ARG A 209 -16.59 23.68 5.47
N HIS A 210 -15.58 22.94 4.98
CA HIS A 210 -15.42 22.74 3.53
C HIS A 210 -15.55 21.29 3.09
N ILE A 211 -15.05 20.30 3.86
CA ILE A 211 -15.02 18.90 3.45
C ILE A 211 -16.27 18.15 3.92
N ALA A 212 -16.64 18.27 5.19
CA ALA A 212 -17.77 17.52 5.77
C ALA A 212 -19.09 17.74 4.99
N PRO A 213 -19.45 18.97 4.54
CA PRO A 213 -20.68 19.18 3.78
C PRO A 213 -20.74 18.47 2.42
N VAL A 214 -19.58 18.08 1.86
CA VAL A 214 -19.54 17.33 0.60
C VAL A 214 -20.20 15.95 0.75
N PHE A 215 -20.07 15.31 1.91
CA PHE A 215 -20.67 14.01 2.19
C PHE A 215 -22.22 14.07 2.28
N GLU A 216 -22.79 15.24 2.50
CA GLU A 216 -24.24 15.42 2.57
C GLU A 216 -24.87 15.58 1.16
N LYS A 217 -24.07 15.85 0.15
CA LYS A 217 -24.56 16.03 -1.22
C LYS A 217 -25.16 14.75 -1.80
N ARG A 218 -26.37 14.84 -2.38
CA ARG A 218 -27.09 13.71 -2.99
C ARG A 218 -26.25 12.93 -3.99
N LEU A 219 -25.44 13.63 -4.81
CA LEU A 219 -24.56 12.99 -5.78
C LEU A 219 -23.49 12.14 -5.12
N VAL A 220 -22.85 12.60 -4.02
CA VAL A 220 -21.84 11.84 -3.28
C VAL A 220 -22.46 10.61 -2.63
N ARG A 221 -23.61 10.75 -2.00
CA ARG A 221 -24.36 9.61 -1.44
C ARG A 221 -24.69 8.57 -2.50
N TRP A 222 -25.10 9.00 -3.69
CA TRP A 222 -25.40 8.09 -4.80
C TRP A 222 -24.12 7.39 -5.32
N LEU A 223 -23.02 8.12 -5.48
CA LEU A 223 -21.74 7.56 -5.94
C LEU A 223 -21.20 6.51 -4.97
N VAL A 224 -21.21 6.78 -3.68
CA VAL A 224 -20.71 5.84 -2.64
C VAL A 224 -21.51 4.54 -2.61
N ARG A 225 -22.78 4.57 -3.01
CA ARG A 225 -23.62 3.37 -3.16
C ARG A 225 -23.23 2.48 -4.35
N GLN A 226 -22.36 2.94 -5.24
CA GLN A 226 -21.90 2.14 -6.38
C GLN A 226 -20.62 1.41 -5.99
N PRO A 227 -20.60 0.05 -5.87
CA PRO A 227 -19.40 -0.70 -5.47
C PRO A 227 -18.17 -0.36 -6.30
N ALA A 228 -18.35 -0.17 -7.62
CA ALA A 228 -17.28 0.18 -8.53
C ALA A 228 -16.58 1.51 -8.20
N SER A 229 -17.25 2.44 -7.51
CA SER A 229 -16.66 3.73 -7.12
C SER A 229 -15.59 3.58 -6.03
N LEU A 230 -15.61 2.49 -5.26
CA LEU A 230 -14.70 2.24 -4.14
C LEU A 230 -13.52 1.32 -4.51
N TYR A 231 -13.51 0.75 -5.72
CA TYR A 231 -12.39 -0.08 -6.20
C TYR A 231 -11.05 0.69 -6.21
N GLY A 232 -11.10 2.00 -6.40
CA GLY A 232 -9.91 2.86 -6.33
C GLY A 232 -9.28 2.96 -4.95
N LEU A 233 -10.04 2.63 -3.88
CA LEU A 233 -9.55 2.55 -2.50
C LEU A 233 -9.05 1.14 -2.15
N GLY A 234 -9.14 0.17 -3.07
CA GLY A 234 -8.78 -1.20 -2.77
C GLY A 234 -9.85 -1.98 -2.00
N ILE A 235 -11.08 -1.47 -1.90
CA ILE A 235 -12.19 -2.16 -1.23
C ILE A 235 -12.80 -3.18 -2.21
N PRO A 236 -12.66 -4.50 -1.95
CA PRO A 236 -13.23 -5.53 -2.80
C PRO A 236 -14.76 -5.59 -2.70
N PRO A 237 -15.45 -6.18 -3.69
CA PRO A 237 -16.90 -6.33 -3.65
C PRO A 237 -17.45 -7.01 -2.40
N ALA A 238 -16.78 -8.04 -1.90
CA ALA A 238 -17.19 -8.76 -0.70
C ALA A 238 -17.12 -7.89 0.58
N GLN A 239 -16.11 -7.02 0.68
CA GLN A 239 -16.02 -6.08 1.80
C GLN A 239 -17.02 -4.93 1.68
N TYR A 240 -17.35 -4.50 0.46
CA TYR A 240 -18.42 -3.54 0.26
C TYR A 240 -19.74 -4.04 0.87
N GLU A 241 -20.08 -5.31 0.65
CA GLU A 241 -21.28 -5.92 1.22
C GLU A 241 -21.24 -5.95 2.76
N ALA A 242 -20.10 -6.28 3.36
CA ALA A 242 -19.91 -6.26 4.81
C ALA A 242 -20.05 -4.84 5.39
N LEU A 243 -19.43 -3.84 4.76
CA LEU A 243 -19.55 -2.43 5.16
C LEU A 243 -20.93 -1.84 4.89
N ALA A 244 -21.67 -2.40 3.92
CA ALA A 244 -23.04 -2.00 3.58
C ALA A 244 -24.11 -2.71 4.43
N ALA A 245 -23.75 -3.73 5.21
CA ALA A 245 -24.69 -4.45 6.07
C ALA A 245 -25.39 -3.55 7.09
N ASP A 246 -24.73 -2.45 7.52
CA ASP A 246 -25.29 -1.42 8.39
C ASP A 246 -26.14 -0.36 7.62
N GLY A 247 -26.48 -0.65 6.38
CA GLY A 247 -27.26 0.22 5.51
C GLY A 247 -26.44 1.30 4.81
N ASP A 248 -27.13 2.05 3.91
CA ASP A 248 -26.50 3.10 3.07
C ASP A 248 -25.78 4.21 3.86
N ALA A 249 -26.18 4.44 5.12
CA ALA A 249 -25.51 5.38 6.01
C ALA A 249 -24.17 4.86 6.53
N GLY A 250 -23.98 3.53 6.61
CA GLY A 250 -22.80 2.90 7.17
C GLY A 250 -21.53 3.22 6.39
N ILE A 251 -21.48 2.94 5.07
CA ILE A 251 -20.31 3.17 4.24
C ILE A 251 -19.94 4.66 4.17
N LEU A 252 -20.94 5.53 4.01
CA LEU A 252 -20.70 6.96 3.93
C LEU A 252 -20.13 7.50 5.24
N SER A 253 -20.64 7.03 6.38
CA SER A 253 -20.14 7.35 7.71
C SER A 253 -18.71 6.89 7.91
N VAL A 254 -18.39 5.65 7.52
CA VAL A 254 -17.03 5.10 7.59
C VAL A 254 -16.06 5.92 6.74
N LEU A 255 -16.41 6.25 5.50
CA LEU A 255 -15.54 7.06 4.62
C LEU A 255 -15.34 8.47 5.17
N ARG A 256 -16.39 9.10 5.68
CA ARG A 256 -16.31 10.41 6.34
C ARG A 256 -15.40 10.36 7.55
N SER A 257 -15.63 9.43 8.47
CA SER A 257 -14.85 9.25 9.70
C SER A 257 -13.35 9.02 9.40
N ARG A 258 -13.02 8.17 8.41
CA ARG A 258 -11.63 7.94 8.01
C ARG A 258 -10.96 9.18 7.41
N LEU A 259 -11.69 9.90 6.55
CA LEU A 259 -11.18 11.14 5.98
C LEU A 259 -11.02 12.23 7.05
N GLU A 260 -11.96 12.32 8.00
CA GLU A 260 -11.88 13.22 9.14
C GLU A 260 -10.66 12.92 10.01
N ARG A 261 -10.44 11.65 10.34
CA ARG A 261 -9.28 11.21 11.09
C ARG A 261 -7.97 11.54 10.37
N LEU A 262 -7.87 11.25 9.07
CA LEU A 262 -6.72 11.60 8.24
C LEU A 262 -6.43 13.11 8.26
N ALA A 263 -7.49 13.92 8.24
CA ALA A 263 -7.42 15.37 8.13
C ALA A 263 -7.18 16.08 9.49
N CYS A 264 -7.67 15.50 10.60
CA CYS A 264 -7.84 16.24 11.85
C CYS A 264 -7.16 15.62 13.08
N ASP A 265 -6.78 14.33 13.05
CA ASP A 265 -6.24 13.67 14.24
C ASP A 265 -4.69 13.71 14.27
N PHE A 266 -4.07 14.15 13.18
CA PHE A 266 -2.62 14.28 13.05
C PHE A 266 -2.25 15.64 12.48
N ASP A 267 -1.20 16.27 13.01
CA ASP A 267 -0.68 17.52 12.47
C ASP A 267 -0.16 17.30 11.03
N LEU A 268 -0.60 18.13 10.10
CA LEU A 268 -0.15 18.14 8.70
C LEU A 268 1.37 18.20 8.55
N LYS A 269 2.08 18.85 9.50
CA LYS A 269 3.54 18.92 9.50
C LYS A 269 4.19 17.54 9.65
N SER A 270 3.49 16.59 10.27
CA SER A 270 3.99 15.22 10.51
C SER A 270 3.28 14.17 9.67
N ASN A 271 2.16 14.49 8.98
CA ASN A 271 1.34 13.54 8.25
C ASN A 271 1.46 13.69 6.73
N TYR A 272 2.43 13.00 6.13
CA TYR A 272 2.59 13.01 4.67
C TYR A 272 1.43 12.30 3.93
N PHE A 273 0.63 11.46 4.58
CA PHE A 273 -0.56 10.86 3.98
C PHE A 273 -1.64 11.91 3.72
N ALA A 274 -1.83 12.84 4.64
CA ALA A 274 -2.72 13.98 4.43
C ALA A 274 -2.25 14.85 3.24
N TRP A 275 -0.94 15.11 3.12
CA TRP A 275 -0.39 15.78 1.94
C TRP A 275 -0.66 15.03 0.65
N GLN A 276 -0.50 13.70 0.65
CA GLN A 276 -0.82 12.86 -0.51
C GLN A 276 -2.31 12.88 -0.85
N ALA A 277 -3.19 12.85 0.15
CA ALA A 277 -4.64 12.91 -0.06
C ALA A 277 -5.09 14.27 -0.60
N PHE A 278 -4.68 15.35 0.04
CA PHE A 278 -5.15 16.71 -0.27
C PHE A 278 -4.29 17.45 -1.30
N GLY A 279 -2.98 17.16 -1.36
CA GLY A 279 -2.03 17.80 -2.27
C GLY A 279 -1.67 16.95 -3.50
N ARG A 280 -1.89 15.64 -3.42
CA ARG A 280 -1.49 14.65 -4.43
C ARG A 280 0.03 14.61 -4.64
N GLY A 281 0.78 14.72 -3.56
CA GLY A 281 2.23 14.72 -3.48
C GLY A 281 2.66 14.93 -2.04
N TYR A 282 3.94 14.89 -1.76
CA TYR A 282 4.46 15.27 -0.44
C TYR A 282 4.47 16.79 -0.28
N GLY A 283 4.58 17.26 0.95
CA GLY A 283 4.69 18.68 1.26
C GLY A 283 5.93 19.31 0.62
N PRO A 284 5.90 20.64 0.35
CA PRO A 284 7.04 21.35 -0.20
C PRO A 284 8.13 21.62 0.86
N GLY A 285 9.36 21.80 0.38
CA GLY A 285 10.48 22.18 1.22
C GLY A 285 11.25 21.02 1.86
N PRO A 286 12.41 21.29 2.43
CA PRO A 286 13.31 20.28 2.98
C PRO A 286 12.75 19.60 4.23
N ASP A 287 11.96 20.31 5.04
CA ASP A 287 11.40 19.86 6.30
C ASP A 287 10.02 19.19 6.15
N ALA A 288 9.54 19.02 4.93
CA ALA A 288 8.27 18.35 4.69
C ALA A 288 8.30 16.90 5.17
N SER A 289 7.23 16.48 5.85
CA SER A 289 7.07 15.08 6.24
C SER A 289 7.08 14.18 5.02
N VAL A 290 7.91 13.16 5.08
CA VAL A 290 8.07 12.12 4.05
C VAL A 290 8.25 10.76 4.75
N PRO A 291 8.04 9.64 4.06
CA PRO A 291 8.35 8.33 4.65
C PRO A 291 9.86 8.21 4.94
N PRO A 292 10.25 7.40 5.96
CA PRO A 292 11.63 7.31 6.44
C PRO A 292 12.69 7.12 5.36
N TYR A 293 12.41 6.35 4.31
CA TYR A 293 13.37 6.12 3.22
C TYR A 293 13.69 7.37 2.39
N LEU A 294 12.89 8.43 2.47
CA LEU A 294 13.09 9.73 1.80
C LEU A 294 13.70 10.80 2.72
N GLU A 295 13.83 10.51 4.01
CA GLU A 295 14.44 11.45 4.95
C GLU A 295 15.97 11.54 4.73
N PRO A 296 16.56 12.75 4.76
CA PRO A 296 18.01 12.91 4.52
C PRO A 296 18.87 12.12 5.50
N ARG A 297 18.46 12.02 6.76
CA ARG A 297 19.20 11.28 7.81
C ARG A 297 19.28 9.77 7.56
N HIS A 298 18.39 9.21 6.73
CA HIS A 298 18.32 7.77 6.47
C HIS A 298 18.88 7.37 5.10
N PHE A 299 19.15 8.34 4.21
CA PHE A 299 19.51 8.06 2.82
C PHE A 299 20.71 7.13 2.68
N GLU A 300 21.82 7.44 3.34
CA GLU A 300 23.04 6.62 3.23
C GLU A 300 22.85 5.23 3.86
N THR A 301 22.11 5.15 4.97
CA THR A 301 21.77 3.87 5.61
C THR A 301 20.93 2.99 4.70
N VAL A 302 19.85 3.54 4.13
CA VAL A 302 18.95 2.80 3.22
C VAL A 302 19.71 2.39 1.96
N ARG A 303 20.56 3.26 1.42
CA ARG A 303 21.41 3.00 0.26
C ARG A 303 22.37 1.85 0.52
N ALA A 304 23.09 1.88 1.62
CA ALA A 304 24.06 0.83 2.00
C ALA A 304 23.40 -0.53 2.20
N ARG A 305 22.14 -0.55 2.66
CA ARG A 305 21.34 -1.76 2.95
C ARG A 305 20.47 -2.22 1.79
N ALA A 306 20.43 -1.50 0.67
CA ALA A 306 19.55 -1.81 -0.47
C ALA A 306 19.73 -3.25 -1.00
N GLY A 307 20.97 -3.77 -0.97
CA GLY A 307 21.28 -5.15 -1.37
C GLY A 307 20.64 -6.25 -0.50
N ARG A 308 20.06 -5.90 0.65
CA ARG A 308 19.34 -6.85 1.53
C ARG A 308 17.90 -7.13 1.08
N VAL A 309 17.38 -6.39 0.09
CA VAL A 309 16.02 -6.55 -0.42
C VAL A 309 16.00 -7.42 -1.66
N GLY A 310 15.20 -8.50 -1.63
CA GLY A 310 14.88 -9.32 -2.78
C GLY A 310 13.41 -9.18 -3.18
N TYR A 311 13.12 -8.92 -4.46
CA TYR A 311 11.76 -8.86 -4.99
C TYR A 311 11.36 -10.18 -5.66
N HIS A 312 10.15 -10.66 -5.38
CA HIS A 312 9.62 -11.93 -5.89
C HIS A 312 8.21 -11.75 -6.43
N GLN A 313 8.01 -12.02 -7.73
CA GLN A 313 6.67 -12.00 -8.31
C GLN A 313 5.97 -13.33 -8.05
N GLY A 314 4.82 -13.26 -7.36
CA GLY A 314 3.99 -14.43 -7.04
C GLY A 314 3.15 -14.23 -5.79
N SER A 315 2.41 -15.27 -5.38
CA SER A 315 1.67 -15.22 -4.12
C SER A 315 2.64 -15.41 -2.94
N ILE A 316 2.36 -14.73 -1.83
CA ILE A 316 3.16 -14.87 -0.61
C ILE A 316 3.10 -16.29 -0.06
N THR A 317 1.96 -16.99 -0.17
CA THR A 317 1.80 -18.39 0.21
C THR A 317 2.76 -19.30 -0.56
N ALA A 318 2.80 -19.14 -1.90
CA ALA A 318 3.68 -19.95 -2.76
C ALA A 318 5.17 -19.60 -2.55
N TYR A 319 5.49 -18.36 -2.21
CA TYR A 319 6.84 -17.96 -1.82
C TYR A 319 7.25 -18.65 -0.52
N LEU A 320 6.41 -18.54 0.52
CA LEU A 320 6.69 -19.14 1.83
C LEU A 320 6.82 -20.67 1.77
N ALA A 321 6.01 -21.34 0.93
CA ALA A 321 6.10 -22.80 0.75
C ALA A 321 7.50 -23.28 0.35
N LYS A 322 8.31 -22.43 -0.27
CA LYS A 322 9.69 -22.71 -0.70
C LYS A 322 10.74 -22.29 0.32
N GLN A 323 10.35 -21.60 1.40
CA GLN A 323 11.30 -21.17 2.43
C GLN A 323 11.52 -22.26 3.48
N PRO A 324 12.70 -22.29 4.12
CA PRO A 324 12.96 -23.18 5.24
C PRO A 324 11.98 -22.95 6.41
N ALA A 325 11.78 -23.97 7.23
CA ALA A 325 11.07 -23.82 8.50
C ALA A 325 11.85 -22.86 9.42
N ALA A 326 11.14 -22.13 10.29
CA ALA A 326 11.69 -21.22 11.29
C ALA A 326 12.71 -20.19 10.73
N SER A 327 12.51 -19.71 9.49
CA SER A 327 13.43 -18.81 8.78
C SER A 327 12.97 -17.36 8.70
N GLY A 328 11.76 -17.03 9.16
CA GLY A 328 11.17 -15.70 9.12
C GLY A 328 10.93 -15.13 10.51
N ASN A 329 11.30 -13.89 10.75
CA ASN A 329 11.15 -13.20 12.03
C ASN A 329 10.00 -12.19 12.01
N GLY A 330 9.68 -11.62 10.84
CA GLY A 330 8.59 -10.66 10.65
C GLY A 330 7.81 -10.90 9.37
N TYR A 331 6.50 -10.64 9.42
CA TYR A 331 5.61 -10.76 8.27
C TYR A 331 4.71 -9.51 8.18
N VAL A 332 4.69 -8.86 7.01
CA VAL A 332 3.81 -7.71 6.72
C VAL A 332 2.88 -8.08 5.58
N LEU A 333 1.59 -8.22 5.88
CA LEU A 333 0.62 -8.75 4.94
C LEU A 333 -0.29 -7.67 4.33
N LEU A 334 -0.12 -6.41 4.77
CA LEU A 334 -0.97 -5.29 4.39
C LEU A 334 -2.45 -5.63 4.67
N ASP A 335 -3.34 -5.40 3.69
CA ASP A 335 -4.76 -5.75 3.74
C ASP A 335 -5.10 -7.00 2.90
N ALA A 336 -4.09 -7.77 2.46
CA ALA A 336 -4.31 -8.87 1.53
C ALA A 336 -5.25 -9.97 2.05
N GLN A 337 -5.36 -10.14 3.36
CA GLN A 337 -6.20 -11.16 3.99
C GLN A 337 -7.71 -10.86 3.86
N ASP A 338 -8.07 -9.59 3.66
CA ASP A 338 -9.44 -9.17 3.38
C ASP A 338 -9.99 -9.75 2.07
N TRP A 339 -9.08 -10.15 1.16
CA TRP A 339 -9.40 -10.69 -0.16
C TRP A 339 -9.49 -12.22 -0.17
N MET A 340 -9.00 -12.88 0.87
CA MET A 340 -8.87 -14.34 0.94
C MET A 340 -10.15 -14.98 1.46
N ASN A 341 -10.50 -16.14 0.89
CA ASN A 341 -11.44 -17.05 1.52
C ASN A 341 -10.74 -17.84 2.63
N ASP A 342 -11.51 -18.62 3.42
CA ASP A 342 -10.99 -19.33 4.58
C ASP A 342 -9.94 -20.39 4.21
N ALA A 343 -10.08 -21.05 3.06
CA ALA A 343 -9.10 -22.04 2.58
C ALA A 343 -7.77 -21.35 2.18
N GLU A 344 -7.82 -20.21 1.50
CA GLU A 344 -6.65 -19.40 1.14
C GLU A 344 -5.97 -18.84 2.38
N LEU A 345 -6.76 -18.37 3.35
CA LEU A 345 -6.28 -17.84 4.62
C LEU A 345 -5.60 -18.93 5.44
N ALA A 346 -6.22 -20.12 5.55
CA ALA A 346 -5.64 -21.28 6.22
C ALA A 346 -4.33 -21.74 5.54
N ALA A 347 -4.29 -21.78 4.20
CA ALA A 347 -3.08 -22.12 3.46
C ALA A 347 -1.94 -21.12 3.72
N LEU A 348 -2.24 -19.82 3.73
CA LEU A 348 -1.27 -18.77 4.05
C LEU A 348 -0.73 -18.94 5.48
N TRP A 349 -1.62 -19.03 6.46
CA TRP A 349 -1.21 -19.13 7.87
C TRP A 349 -0.51 -20.45 8.22
N THR A 350 -0.82 -21.55 7.51
CA THR A 350 -0.03 -22.78 7.59
C THR A 350 1.42 -22.52 7.20
N GLN A 351 1.67 -21.80 6.10
CA GLN A 351 3.03 -21.52 5.67
C GLN A 351 3.72 -20.46 6.56
N ILE A 352 3.01 -19.44 7.02
CA ILE A 352 3.53 -18.49 8.00
C ILE A 352 3.94 -19.22 9.26
N THR A 353 3.07 -20.07 9.80
CA THR A 353 3.34 -20.85 11.03
C THR A 353 4.55 -21.77 10.88
N ARG A 354 4.69 -22.42 9.73
CA ARG A 354 5.83 -23.29 9.45
C ARG A 354 7.16 -22.53 9.35
N THR A 355 7.13 -21.37 8.69
CA THR A 355 8.34 -20.57 8.43
C THR A 355 8.69 -19.60 9.55
N ALA A 356 7.78 -19.34 10.49
CA ALA A 356 7.99 -18.41 11.59
C ALA A 356 9.00 -18.97 12.60
N ALA A 357 10.04 -18.20 12.91
CA ALA A 357 10.91 -18.41 14.03
C ALA A 357 10.16 -18.21 15.37
N PRO A 358 10.63 -18.78 16.49
CA PRO A 358 10.09 -18.46 17.82
C PRO A 358 10.09 -16.93 18.05
N GLY A 359 8.99 -16.37 18.53
CA GLY A 359 8.84 -14.92 18.74
C GLY A 359 8.60 -14.10 17.48
N ALA A 360 8.51 -14.73 16.29
CA ALA A 360 8.21 -14.02 15.04
C ALA A 360 6.90 -13.25 15.12
N ARG A 361 6.82 -12.12 14.45
CA ARG A 361 5.68 -11.20 14.47
C ARG A 361 5.00 -11.11 13.12
N VAL A 362 3.67 -11.10 13.13
CA VAL A 362 2.83 -10.88 11.96
C VAL A 362 2.02 -9.62 12.18
N ILE A 363 2.10 -8.69 11.24
CA ILE A 363 1.24 -7.50 11.21
C ILE A 363 0.42 -7.45 9.93
N PHE A 364 -0.80 -6.98 10.06
CA PHE A 364 -1.69 -6.71 8.94
C PHE A 364 -2.78 -5.72 9.32
N ARG A 365 -3.52 -5.26 8.33
CA ARG A 365 -4.66 -4.37 8.51
C ARG A 365 -5.91 -4.97 7.89
N THR A 366 -7.07 -4.51 8.37
CA THR A 366 -8.37 -4.89 7.82
C THR A 366 -9.22 -3.66 7.59
N ALA A 367 -10.08 -3.72 6.57
CA ALA A 367 -10.95 -2.60 6.25
C ALA A 367 -12.11 -2.45 7.27
N ALA A 368 -12.60 -3.54 7.85
CA ALA A 368 -13.79 -3.53 8.72
C ALA A 368 -13.60 -4.27 10.04
N ASP A 369 -12.93 -5.42 10.05
CA ASP A 369 -13.01 -6.35 11.16
C ASP A 369 -11.93 -6.13 12.24
N GLU A 370 -12.38 -5.98 13.50
CA GLU A 370 -11.51 -6.01 14.67
C GLU A 370 -10.95 -7.43 14.96
N ARG A 371 -11.55 -8.50 14.39
CA ARG A 371 -11.14 -9.90 14.59
C ARG A 371 -11.33 -10.70 13.32
N LEU A 372 -10.33 -10.64 12.42
CA LEU A 372 -10.40 -11.34 11.13
C LEU A 372 -10.21 -12.86 11.23
N LEU A 373 -9.31 -13.34 12.10
CA LEU A 373 -8.83 -14.73 12.09
C LEU A 373 -9.68 -15.72 12.88
N PRO A 374 -10.25 -15.38 14.07
CA PRO A 374 -11.09 -16.30 14.81
C PRO A 374 -12.31 -16.76 14.01
N GLY A 375 -12.54 -18.08 14.00
CA GLY A 375 -13.63 -18.71 13.24
C GLY A 375 -13.32 -18.95 11.75
N ARG A 376 -12.25 -18.34 11.21
CA ARG A 376 -11.80 -18.52 9.82
C ARG A 376 -10.54 -19.38 9.70
N LEU A 377 -9.75 -19.45 10.77
CA LEU A 377 -8.57 -20.31 10.83
C LEU A 377 -8.83 -21.54 11.72
N PRO A 378 -8.25 -22.71 11.38
CA PRO A 378 -8.23 -23.85 12.28
C PRO A 378 -7.59 -23.49 13.63
N ASP A 379 -8.19 -23.96 14.74
CA ASP A 379 -7.68 -23.70 16.10
C ASP A 379 -6.24 -24.19 16.29
N GLN A 380 -5.84 -25.29 15.62
CA GLN A 380 -4.48 -25.82 15.64
C GLN A 380 -3.45 -24.81 15.12
N ILE A 381 -3.83 -23.91 14.22
CA ILE A 381 -2.96 -22.85 13.71
C ILE A 381 -3.03 -21.66 14.65
N LEU A 382 -4.25 -21.21 14.97
CA LEU A 382 -4.46 -19.97 15.73
C LEU A 382 -3.89 -20.06 17.16
N SER A 383 -3.99 -21.23 17.82
CA SER A 383 -3.45 -21.46 19.17
C SER A 383 -1.91 -21.31 19.28
N GLN A 384 -1.20 -21.32 18.16
CA GLN A 384 0.25 -21.13 18.13
C GLN A 384 0.64 -19.63 18.07
N TRP A 385 -0.35 -18.74 18.07
CA TRP A 385 -0.15 -17.30 17.94
C TRP A 385 -0.86 -16.55 19.06
N GLN A 386 -0.15 -15.61 19.68
CA GLN A 386 -0.71 -14.70 20.65
C GLN A 386 -1.17 -13.42 19.94
N TYR A 387 -2.46 -13.09 20.06
CA TYR A 387 -2.99 -11.80 19.59
C TYR A 387 -2.79 -10.72 20.65
N HIS A 388 -2.23 -9.60 20.27
CA HIS A 388 -2.00 -8.44 21.14
C HIS A 388 -3.05 -7.36 20.94
N GLU A 389 -4.29 -7.61 21.43
CA GLU A 389 -5.45 -6.75 21.16
C GLU A 389 -5.24 -5.29 21.59
N ALA A 390 -4.85 -5.04 22.86
CA ALA A 390 -4.62 -3.69 23.36
C ALA A 390 -3.53 -2.95 22.58
N ARG A 391 -2.42 -3.65 22.25
CA ARG A 391 -1.33 -3.08 21.47
C ARG A 391 -1.74 -2.84 20.01
N SER A 392 -2.54 -3.70 19.43
CA SER A 392 -3.08 -3.53 18.09
C SER A 392 -3.97 -2.27 17.99
N ARG A 393 -4.84 -2.06 18.97
CA ARG A 393 -5.67 -0.84 19.04
C ARG A 393 -4.83 0.43 19.20
N GLU A 394 -3.83 0.40 20.10
CA GLU A 394 -2.91 1.53 20.30
C GLU A 394 -2.15 1.90 19.02
N LEU A 395 -1.54 0.91 18.37
CA LEU A 395 -0.79 1.10 17.13
C LEU A 395 -1.70 1.55 15.99
N GLY A 396 -2.90 0.95 15.86
CA GLY A 396 -3.91 1.38 14.92
C GLY A 396 -4.35 2.83 15.14
N ALA A 397 -4.47 3.29 16.39
CA ALA A 397 -4.79 4.68 16.69
C ALA A 397 -3.69 5.66 16.28
N ARG A 398 -2.45 5.21 16.15
CA ARG A 398 -1.28 6.01 15.74
C ARG A 398 -0.97 5.94 14.25
N ASP A 399 -1.66 5.07 13.49
CA ASP A 399 -1.48 4.97 12.04
C ASP A 399 -2.04 6.20 11.32
N ARG A 400 -1.13 7.05 10.83
CA ARG A 400 -1.45 8.34 10.20
C ARG A 400 -2.16 8.21 8.85
N SER A 401 -2.14 7.03 8.24
CA SER A 401 -2.84 6.78 6.97
C SER A 401 -4.37 6.81 7.12
N SER A 402 -4.87 6.36 8.29
CA SER A 402 -6.28 6.44 8.72
C SER A 402 -7.30 5.77 7.78
N ILE A 403 -6.84 4.89 6.86
CA ILE A 403 -7.74 4.28 5.86
C ILE A 403 -8.30 2.92 6.28
N TYR A 404 -7.72 2.30 7.30
CA TYR A 404 -8.13 0.97 7.78
C TYR A 404 -9.03 1.04 9.00
N GLY A 405 -9.83 -0.03 9.20
CA GLY A 405 -10.68 -0.19 10.39
C GLY A 405 -9.90 -0.71 11.58
N ALA A 406 -8.99 -1.67 11.34
CA ALA A 406 -8.19 -2.26 12.41
C ALA A 406 -6.76 -2.54 11.97
N PHE A 407 -5.86 -2.50 12.95
CA PHE A 407 -4.47 -2.97 12.89
C PHE A 407 -4.35 -4.23 13.75
N HIS A 408 -3.58 -5.21 13.30
CA HIS A 408 -3.41 -6.48 13.98
C HIS A 408 -1.95 -6.83 14.19
N LEU A 409 -1.61 -7.25 15.41
CA LEU A 409 -0.30 -7.78 15.79
C LEU A 409 -0.47 -9.16 16.43
N TYR A 410 0.16 -10.15 15.81
CA TYR A 410 0.29 -11.51 16.32
C TYR A 410 1.76 -11.84 16.57
N THR A 411 2.05 -12.54 17.65
CA THR A 411 3.40 -13.04 17.95
C THR A 411 3.36 -14.56 18.03
N ARG A 412 4.34 -15.22 17.40
CA ARG A 412 4.53 -16.66 17.49
C ARG A 412 4.85 -17.03 18.92
N ALA A 413 4.07 -17.94 19.52
CA ALA A 413 4.39 -18.46 20.84
C ALA A 413 5.80 -19.09 20.82
N GLY A 414 6.62 -18.78 21.80
CA GLY A 414 7.89 -19.48 22.02
C GLY A 414 7.61 -20.97 22.19
N ALA A 415 8.51 -21.83 21.74
CA ALA A 415 8.49 -23.22 22.23
C ALA A 415 8.50 -23.15 23.75
N ALA A 416 7.50 -23.79 24.40
CA ALA A 416 7.58 -23.98 25.84
C ALA A 416 8.93 -24.65 26.12
N ALA A 417 9.75 -24.00 26.94
CA ALA A 417 11.04 -24.50 27.35
C ALA A 417 10.88 -25.81 28.15
#